data_62f37f30970f816bc74cfd15bb1b375c
#
_entry.id   62f37f30970f816bc74cfd15bb1b375c
#
_cell.length_a   1.000
_cell.length_b   1.000
_cell.length_c   1.000
_cell.angle_alpha   90.00
_cell.angle_beta   90.00
_cell.angle_gamma   90.00
#
_symmetry.space_group_name_H-M   'P 1'
#
loop_
_entity.id
_entity.type
_entity.pdbx_description
1 polymer ?
#
loop_
_entity_poly.entity_id
_entity_poly.type
_entity_poly.pdbx_seq_one_letter_code
_entity_poly.pdbx_strand_id
1 'polypeptide(L)' 'MDNFRAVGIAEGFIETDDEAEVVAAWQHLVDTGIINHLQGSYQRTAQQLLEAGMLEE' A
#
# COMPACT_ATOMS: atom_id res chain seq x y z
N MET A 1 -7.89 0.34 8.85
CA MET A 1 -7.55 -0.91 8.11
C MET A 1 -6.52 -1.67 8.91
N ASP A 2 -6.64 -2.99 9.01
CA ASP A 2 -5.63 -3.77 9.71
C ASP A 2 -4.45 -4.13 8.81
N ASN A 3 -3.35 -4.57 9.44
CA ASN A 3 -2.12 -4.84 8.71
C ASN A 3 -2.27 -6.00 7.72
N PHE A 4 -2.98 -7.03 8.11
CA PHE A 4 -3.19 -8.21 7.27
C PHE A 4 -3.93 -7.84 5.99
N ARG A 5 -5.00 -7.06 6.13
CA ARG A 5 -5.80 -6.64 4.98
C ARG A 5 -4.99 -5.72 4.05
N ALA A 6 -4.25 -4.77 4.62
CA ALA A 6 -3.44 -3.85 3.83
C ALA A 6 -2.39 -4.60 3.02
N VAL A 7 -1.66 -5.51 3.66
CA VAL A 7 -0.65 -6.32 2.97
C VAL A 7 -1.31 -7.21 1.92
N GLY A 8 -2.43 -7.83 2.27
CA GLY A 8 -3.14 -8.72 1.34
C GLY A 8 -3.60 -8.00 0.07
N ILE A 9 -4.11 -6.78 0.21
CA ILE A 9 -4.53 -5.98 -0.94
C ILE A 9 -3.32 -5.58 -1.78
N ALA A 10 -2.26 -5.11 -1.14
CA ALA A 10 -1.06 -4.68 -1.85
C ALA A 10 -0.37 -5.83 -2.59
N GLU A 11 -0.38 -7.02 -2.01
CA GLU A 11 0.23 -8.20 -2.63
C GLU A 11 -0.70 -8.95 -3.59
N GLY A 12 -1.98 -8.57 -3.63
CA GLY A 12 -2.94 -9.17 -4.53
C GLY A 12 -3.62 -10.43 -4.02
N PHE A 13 -3.45 -10.78 -2.74
CA PHE A 13 -4.15 -11.92 -2.13
C PHE A 13 -5.61 -11.61 -1.82
N ILE A 14 -5.91 -10.34 -1.57
CA ILE A 14 -7.26 -9.87 -1.30
C ILE A 14 -7.69 -9.03 -2.49
N GLU A 15 -8.73 -9.49 -3.19
CA GLU A 15 -9.26 -8.77 -4.33
C GLU A 15 -10.17 -7.64 -3.89
N THR A 16 -10.09 -6.53 -4.58
CA THR A 16 -11.00 -5.41 -4.37
C THR A 16 -11.15 -4.65 -5.68
N ASP A 17 -12.37 -4.22 -5.98
CA ASP A 17 -12.64 -3.39 -7.15
C ASP A 17 -12.65 -1.90 -6.83
N ASP A 18 -12.41 -1.56 -5.55
CA ASP A 18 -12.47 -0.18 -5.09
C ASP A 18 -11.06 0.42 -5.05
N GLU A 19 -10.79 1.33 -5.98
CA GLU A 19 -9.49 2.01 -6.03
C GLU A 19 -9.18 2.76 -4.74
N ALA A 20 -10.19 3.32 -4.09
CA ALA A 20 -9.99 4.02 -2.83
C ALA A 20 -9.48 3.07 -1.76
N GLU A 21 -9.95 1.81 -1.77
CA GLU A 21 -9.48 0.81 -0.83
C GLU A 21 -8.03 0.41 -1.13
N VAL A 22 -7.66 0.31 -2.40
CA VAL A 22 -6.28 0.02 -2.79
C VAL A 22 -5.35 1.13 -2.32
N VAL A 23 -5.72 2.37 -2.56
CA VAL A 23 -4.94 3.53 -2.11
C VAL A 23 -4.84 3.54 -0.59
N ALA A 24 -5.94 3.26 0.12
CA ALA A 24 -5.95 3.21 1.59
C ALA A 24 -5.01 2.12 2.11
N ALA A 25 -4.95 0.97 1.43
CA ALA A 25 -4.04 -0.10 1.81
C ALA A 25 -2.58 0.34 1.71
N TRP A 26 -2.19 0.94 0.60
CA TRP A 26 -0.84 1.44 0.41
C TRP A 26 -0.50 2.55 1.40
N GLN A 27 -1.46 3.45 1.66
CA GLN A 27 -1.28 4.51 2.64
C GLN A 27 -1.04 3.92 4.03
N HIS A 28 -1.79 2.88 4.40
CA HIS A 28 -1.61 2.20 5.68
C HIS A 28 -0.20 1.62 5.80
N LEU A 29 0.32 1.00 4.74
CA LEU A 29 1.66 0.43 4.75
C LEU A 29 2.73 1.50 4.94
N VAL A 30 2.55 2.65 4.33
CA VAL A 30 3.46 3.79 4.48
C VAL A 30 3.37 4.36 5.90
N ASP A 31 2.15 4.60 6.38
CA ASP A 31 1.92 5.24 7.69
C ASP A 31 2.45 4.40 8.84
N THR A 32 2.34 3.08 8.74
CA THR A 32 2.78 2.17 9.81
C THR A 32 4.25 1.78 9.68
N GLY A 33 4.88 2.06 8.54
CA GLY A 33 6.23 1.64 8.27
C GLY A 33 6.37 0.20 7.81
N ILE A 34 5.27 -0.54 7.69
CA ILE A 34 5.28 -1.94 7.23
C ILE A 34 5.91 -2.05 5.85
N ILE A 35 5.73 -1.03 5.01
CA ILE A 35 6.29 -1.02 3.67
C ILE A 35 7.80 -1.27 3.67
N ASN A 36 8.51 -0.85 4.71
CA ASN A 36 9.95 -1.01 4.81
C ASN A 36 10.37 -2.46 5.07
N HIS A 37 9.42 -3.31 5.45
CA HIS A 37 9.66 -4.73 5.70
C HIS A 37 9.25 -5.61 4.51
N LEU A 38 8.68 -5.02 3.47
CA LEU A 38 8.29 -5.74 2.27
C LEU A 38 9.41 -5.71 1.24
N GLN A 39 9.27 -6.53 0.20
CA GLN A 39 10.27 -6.57 -0.87
C GLN A 39 10.39 -5.21 -1.56
N GLY A 40 11.57 -4.96 -2.14
CA GLY A 40 11.87 -3.68 -2.77
C GLY A 40 10.87 -3.25 -3.85
N SER A 41 10.26 -4.22 -4.54
CA SER A 41 9.26 -3.90 -5.56
C SER A 41 8.05 -3.17 -4.97
N TYR A 42 7.65 -3.54 -3.75
CA TYR A 42 6.54 -2.87 -3.07
C TYR A 42 6.94 -1.46 -2.61
N GLN A 43 8.17 -1.31 -2.13
CA GLN A 43 8.68 0.01 -1.75
C GLN A 43 8.73 0.93 -2.96
N ARG A 44 9.13 0.40 -4.10
CA ARG A 44 9.19 1.18 -5.35
C ARG A 44 7.80 1.61 -5.80
N THR A 45 6.82 0.71 -5.71
CA THR A 45 5.43 1.03 -6.04
C THR A 45 4.90 2.13 -5.12
N ALA A 46 5.16 2.03 -3.83
CA ALA A 46 4.73 3.07 -2.87
C ALA A 46 5.37 4.41 -3.21
N GLN A 47 6.65 4.42 -3.59
CA GLN A 47 7.34 5.64 -3.98
C GLN A 47 6.69 6.26 -5.22
N GLN A 48 6.33 5.46 -6.21
CA GLN A 48 5.65 5.94 -7.39
C GLN A 48 4.29 6.57 -7.04
N LEU A 49 3.55 5.95 -6.13
CA LEU A 49 2.26 6.48 -5.69
C LEU A 49 2.43 7.80 -4.93
N LEU A 50 3.48 7.92 -4.11
CA LEU A 50 3.78 9.17 -3.43
C LEU A 50 4.12 10.27 -4.44
N GLU A 51 4.94 9.97 -5.44
CA GLU A 51 5.32 10.93 -6.47
C GLU A 51 4.14 11.37 -7.32
N ALA A 52 3.16 10.47 -7.52
CA ALA A 52 1.95 10.78 -8.26
C ALA A 52 0.93 11.57 -7.44
N GLY A 53 1.20 11.79 -6.16
CA GLY A 53 0.29 12.51 -5.27
C GLY A 53 -0.87 11.68 -4.77
N MET A 54 -0.83 10.36 -4.95
CA MET A 54 -1.91 9.47 -4.50
C MET A 54 -1.79 9.10 -3.02
N LEU A 55 -0.59 9.19 -2.46
CA LEU A 55 -0.34 8.92 -1.05
C LEU A 55 0.27 10.15 -0.39
N GLU A 56 0.13 10.22 0.93
CA GLU A 56 0.72 11.27 1.77
C GLU A 56 1.79 10.67 2.66
N GLU A 57 2.87 11.40 2.81
CA GLU A 57 3.93 11.01 3.74
C GLU A 57 3.57 11.30 5.19
#